data_4c800d1dcd82eec8ba46ef93aaa23e0c
#
_entry.id   4c800d1dcd82eec8ba46ef93aaa23e0c
#
_cell.length_a   1.000
_cell.length_b   1.000
_cell.length_c   1.000
_cell.angle_alpha   90.00
_cell.angle_beta   90.00
_cell.angle_gamma   90.00
#
_symmetry.space_group_name_H-M   'P 1'
#
loop_
_entity.id
_entity.type
_entity.pdbx_description
1 polymer ?
#
loop_
_entity_poly.entity_id
_entity_poly.type
_entity_poly.pdbx_seq_one_letter_code
_entity_poly.pdbx_strand_id
1 'polypeptide(L)'
;GLTTDLGFDFGTHAYDVEKFKGLDLVLCGDVHKRSVFNIPNGKRGVMIGSLVCQNYGESLRNHGFGIYNLETDKYSFVDLHNPKPFLSFKMKSFDDIINGTEKLVNY
;
A
#
# COMPACT_ATOMS: atom_id res chain seq x y z
N GLY A 1 -11.91 6.98 -6.20
CA GLY A 1 -10.73 6.68 -6.99
C GLY A 1 -9.61 6.09 -6.17
N LEU A 2 -8.56 5.65 -6.83
CA LEU A 2 -7.38 5.13 -6.17
C LEU A 2 -6.46 6.27 -5.77
N THR A 3 -5.91 6.21 -4.56
CA THR A 3 -5.01 7.25 -4.05
C THR A 3 -3.67 6.67 -3.63
N THR A 4 -2.63 7.50 -3.65
CA THR A 4 -1.34 7.18 -3.06
C THR A 4 -1.33 7.55 -1.57
N ASP A 5 -0.27 7.16 -0.85
CA ASP A 5 -0.08 7.54 0.55
C ASP A 5 0.02 9.05 0.76
N LEU A 6 0.45 9.78 -0.27
CA LEU A 6 0.49 11.25 -0.26
C LEU A 6 -0.86 11.90 -0.54
N GLY A 7 -1.89 11.11 -0.79
CA GLY A 7 -3.23 11.61 -1.07
C GLY A 7 -3.47 11.99 -2.53
N PHE A 8 -2.56 11.69 -3.43
CA PHE A 8 -2.81 11.88 -4.85
C PHE A 8 -3.89 10.92 -5.33
N ASP A 9 -4.95 11.49 -5.90
CA ASP A 9 -5.99 10.72 -6.53
C ASP A 9 -5.66 10.61 -8.02
N PHE A 10 -5.54 9.36 -8.51
CA PHE A 10 -5.35 9.13 -9.94
C PHE A 10 -6.61 9.45 -10.74
N GLY A 11 -7.72 9.73 -10.05
CA GLY A 11 -8.92 10.27 -10.61
C GLY A 11 -9.68 9.32 -11.53
N THR A 12 -10.67 9.91 -12.19
CA THR A 12 -11.59 9.17 -13.04
C THR A 12 -11.03 8.82 -14.41
N HIS A 13 -9.95 9.45 -14.82
CA HIS A 13 -9.44 9.32 -16.19
C HIS A 13 -8.56 8.12 -16.42
N ALA A 14 -7.67 7.80 -15.45
CA ALA A 14 -6.68 6.74 -15.60
C ALA A 14 -7.09 5.44 -14.90
N TYR A 15 -7.74 5.52 -13.74
CA TYR A 15 -8.03 4.37 -12.88
C TYR A 15 -9.49 4.36 -12.42
N ASP A 16 -10.40 4.49 -13.37
CA ASP A 16 -11.83 4.42 -13.10
C ASP A 16 -12.26 2.95 -12.98
N VAL A 17 -12.77 2.58 -11.81
CA VAL A 17 -13.21 1.21 -11.51
C VAL A 17 -14.34 0.73 -12.41
N GLU A 18 -15.12 1.66 -12.99
CA GLU A 18 -16.16 1.31 -13.96
C GLU A 18 -15.63 0.61 -15.20
N LYS A 19 -14.36 0.84 -15.56
CA LYS A 19 -13.72 0.18 -16.68
C LYS A 19 -13.52 -1.32 -16.45
N PHE A 20 -13.58 -1.76 -15.20
CA PHE A 20 -13.41 -3.15 -14.81
C PHE A 20 -14.75 -3.88 -14.62
N LYS A 21 -15.85 -3.20 -14.91
CA LYS A 21 -17.18 -3.75 -14.72
C LYS A 21 -17.34 -5.14 -15.32
N GLY A 22 -17.84 -6.06 -14.51
CA GLY A 22 -18.09 -7.43 -14.94
C GLY A 22 -16.91 -8.37 -14.87
N LEU A 23 -15.71 -7.88 -14.56
CA LEU A 23 -14.55 -8.76 -14.35
C LEU A 23 -14.61 -9.38 -12.95
N ASP A 24 -14.25 -10.65 -12.86
CA ASP A 24 -14.27 -11.37 -11.58
C ASP A 24 -13.17 -10.90 -10.64
N LEU A 25 -11.98 -10.69 -11.17
CA LEU A 25 -10.80 -10.29 -10.39
C LEU A 25 -9.95 -9.34 -11.21
N VAL A 26 -9.47 -8.29 -10.57
CA VAL A 26 -8.50 -7.35 -11.15
C VAL A 26 -7.33 -7.21 -10.18
N LEU A 27 -6.14 -7.47 -10.66
CA LEU A 27 -4.91 -7.27 -9.91
C LEU A 27 -4.12 -6.14 -10.56
N CYS A 28 -3.84 -5.10 -9.79
CA CYS A 28 -3.19 -3.89 -10.28
C CYS A 28 -1.84 -3.67 -9.58
N GLY A 29 -0.94 -3.05 -10.32
CA GLY A 29 0.34 -2.57 -9.81
C GLY A 29 0.46 -1.06 -9.99
N ASP A 30 1.69 -0.55 -10.03
CA ASP A 30 2.08 0.85 -10.25
C ASP A 30 1.82 1.78 -9.05
N VAL A 31 0.68 1.72 -8.41
CA VAL A 31 0.40 2.51 -7.20
C VAL A 31 1.01 1.78 -6.00
N HIS A 32 1.86 2.48 -5.25
CA HIS A 32 2.63 1.88 -4.16
C HIS A 32 1.81 1.61 -2.90
N LYS A 33 0.66 2.23 -2.77
CA LYS A 33 -0.25 1.99 -1.65
C LYS A 33 -1.14 0.79 -1.93
N ARG A 34 -1.05 -0.20 -1.04
CA ARG A 34 -1.95 -1.36 -1.08
C ARG A 34 -3.38 -0.94 -0.82
N SER A 35 -4.31 -1.43 -1.62
CA SER A 35 -5.72 -1.20 -1.40
C SER A 35 -6.57 -2.29 -2.05
N VAL A 36 -7.79 -2.43 -1.56
CA VAL A 36 -8.80 -3.33 -2.11
C VAL A 36 -10.00 -2.49 -2.49
N PHE A 37 -10.57 -2.76 -3.66
CA PHE A 37 -11.74 -2.03 -4.13
C PHE A 37 -12.76 -2.98 -4.73
N ASN A 38 -14.02 -2.54 -4.75
CA ASN A 38 -15.10 -3.32 -5.33
C ASN A 38 -15.20 -3.02 -6.83
N ILE A 39 -15.49 -4.06 -7.60
CA ILE A 39 -15.72 -3.94 -9.04
C ILE A 39 -17.23 -4.00 -9.28
N PRO A 40 -17.82 -3.03 -10.02
CA PRO A 40 -19.23 -3.08 -10.35
C PRO A 40 -19.58 -4.38 -11.11
N ASN A 41 -20.60 -5.08 -10.63
CA ASN A 41 -21.01 -6.39 -11.16
C ASN A 41 -19.89 -7.44 -11.23
N GLY A 42 -18.84 -7.26 -10.46
CA GLY A 42 -17.72 -8.17 -10.33
C GLY A 42 -17.45 -8.49 -8.88
N LYS A 43 -16.31 -9.11 -8.60
CA LYS A 43 -15.94 -9.46 -7.24
C LYS A 43 -15.11 -8.36 -6.60
N ARG A 44 -13.84 -8.32 -6.88
CA ARG A 44 -12.95 -7.32 -6.26
C ARG A 44 -11.75 -7.01 -7.11
N GLY A 45 -11.21 -5.83 -6.90
CA GLY A 45 -9.93 -5.42 -7.39
C GLY A 45 -8.92 -5.27 -6.26
N VAL A 46 -7.67 -5.53 -6.54
CA VAL A 46 -6.57 -5.41 -5.59
C VAL A 46 -5.47 -4.59 -6.22
N MET A 47 -5.10 -3.52 -5.54
CA MET A 47 -3.87 -2.80 -5.79
C MET A 47 -2.83 -3.36 -4.83
N ILE A 48 -1.87 -4.09 -5.36
CA ILE A 48 -0.90 -4.84 -4.55
C ILE A 48 -0.02 -3.90 -3.71
N GLY A 49 0.30 -2.73 -4.25
CA GLY A 49 1.27 -1.84 -3.63
C GLY A 49 2.71 -2.25 -3.97
N SER A 50 3.67 -1.62 -3.33
CA SER A 50 5.08 -1.96 -3.51
C SER A 50 5.55 -2.99 -2.49
N LEU A 51 6.63 -3.70 -2.81
CA LEU A 51 7.22 -4.70 -1.92
C LEU A 51 7.74 -4.07 -0.63
N VAL A 52 8.30 -2.88 -0.73
CA VAL A 52 8.82 -2.12 0.40
C VAL A 52 8.51 -0.65 0.19
N CYS A 53 8.55 0.12 1.28
CA CYS A 53 8.45 1.57 1.21
C CYS A 53 9.58 2.13 0.35
N GLN A 54 9.27 2.97 -0.62
CA GLN A 54 10.22 3.47 -1.60
C GLN A 54 10.60 4.94 -1.42
N ASN A 55 9.90 5.65 -0.56
CA ASN A 55 10.21 7.05 -0.26
C ASN A 55 9.62 7.47 1.09
N TYR A 56 9.98 8.67 1.53
CA TYR A 56 9.52 9.21 2.82
C TYR A 56 8.02 9.54 2.87
N GLY A 57 7.37 9.64 1.73
CA GLY A 57 5.94 9.95 1.68
C GLY A 57 5.04 8.73 1.77
N GLU A 58 5.60 7.54 1.78
CA GLU A 58 4.84 6.30 1.86
C GLU A 58 4.76 5.80 3.31
N SER A 59 3.69 5.08 3.62
CA SER A 59 3.58 4.36 4.87
C SER A 59 4.70 3.33 5.00
N LEU A 60 5.18 3.11 6.22
CA LEU A 60 6.15 2.06 6.50
C LEU A 60 5.52 0.67 6.54
N ARG A 61 4.19 0.60 6.59
CA ARG A 61 3.44 -0.65 6.72
C ARG A 61 2.72 -1.00 5.43
N ASN A 62 2.21 -2.22 5.39
CA ASN A 62 1.42 -2.74 4.26
C ASN A 62 2.20 -2.79 2.96
N HIS A 63 3.45 -3.20 3.05
CA HIS A 63 4.29 -3.50 1.91
C HIS A 63 4.64 -4.98 1.90
N GLY A 64 4.63 -5.57 0.72
CA GLY A 64 4.88 -6.98 0.56
C GLY A 64 4.27 -7.49 -0.73
N PHE A 65 3.79 -8.72 -0.69
CA PHE A 65 3.18 -9.34 -1.86
C PHE A 65 1.84 -10.00 -1.51
N GLY A 66 1.11 -10.37 -2.53
CA GLY A 66 -0.17 -11.05 -2.37
C GLY A 66 -0.11 -12.48 -2.89
N ILE A 67 -0.92 -13.33 -2.29
CA ILE A 67 -1.16 -14.69 -2.76
C ILE A 67 -2.65 -14.82 -3.03
N TYR A 68 -3.01 -15.25 -4.23
CA TYR A 68 -4.39 -15.49 -4.60
C TYR A 68 -4.58 -16.97 -4.96
N ASN A 69 -5.55 -17.61 -4.30
CA ASN A 69 -5.93 -18.99 -4.59
C ASN A 69 -7.18 -18.98 -5.49
N LEU A 70 -7.01 -19.38 -6.73
CA LEU A 70 -8.09 -19.42 -7.71
C LEU A 70 -9.20 -20.40 -7.36
N GLU A 71 -8.87 -21.52 -6.72
CA GLU A 71 -9.85 -22.55 -6.37
C GLU A 71 -10.78 -22.09 -5.26
N THR A 72 -10.22 -21.44 -4.22
CA THR A 72 -11.01 -20.99 -3.06
C THR A 72 -11.49 -19.54 -3.19
N ASP A 73 -11.05 -18.82 -4.22
CA ASP A 73 -11.34 -17.40 -4.45
C ASP A 73 -10.94 -16.53 -3.26
N LYS A 74 -9.82 -16.88 -2.64
CA LYS A 74 -9.28 -16.16 -1.49
C LYS A 74 -7.91 -15.61 -1.82
N TYR A 75 -7.62 -14.43 -1.28
CA TYR A 75 -6.26 -13.91 -1.33
C TYR A 75 -5.83 -13.42 0.05
N SER A 76 -4.53 -13.33 0.22
CA SER A 76 -3.90 -12.83 1.44
C SER A 76 -2.69 -11.99 1.08
N PHE A 77 -2.33 -11.10 1.99
CA PHE A 77 -1.10 -10.32 1.87
C PHE A 77 -0.05 -10.89 2.80
N VAL A 78 1.18 -10.91 2.32
CA VAL A 78 2.36 -11.23 3.13
C VAL A 78 3.19 -9.97 3.25
N ASP A 79 3.25 -9.40 4.44
CA ASP A 79 4.02 -8.19 4.68
C ASP A 79 5.49 -8.53 4.86
N LEU A 80 6.34 -7.73 4.24
CA LEU A 80 7.78 -7.90 4.30
C LEU A 80 8.38 -6.90 5.28
N HIS A 81 9.32 -7.37 6.09
CA HIS A 81 10.11 -6.50 6.93
C HIS A 81 11.22 -5.85 6.09
N ASN A 82 11.29 -4.51 6.14
CA ASN A 82 12.35 -3.77 5.50
C ASN A 82 13.39 -3.37 6.55
N PRO A 83 14.62 -3.95 6.52
CA PRO A 83 15.65 -3.60 7.49
C PRO A 83 16.26 -2.20 7.27
N LYS A 84 15.94 -1.55 6.14
CA LYS A 84 16.46 -0.21 5.81
C LYS A 84 15.32 0.71 5.37
N PRO A 85 14.34 0.99 6.26
CA PRO A 85 13.19 1.81 5.89
C PRO A 85 13.56 3.29 5.75
N PHE A 86 12.71 4.02 5.02
CA PHE A 86 12.75 5.47 4.97
C PHE A 86 12.07 6.02 6.21
N LEU A 87 12.87 6.46 7.17
CA LEU A 87 12.37 6.97 8.44
C LEU A 87 12.56 8.48 8.53
N SER A 88 11.56 9.18 9.04
CA SER A 88 11.66 10.60 9.36
C SER A 88 11.06 10.87 10.72
N PHE A 89 11.64 11.80 11.44
CA PHE A 89 11.09 12.27 12.70
C PHE A 89 11.50 13.72 12.93
N LYS A 90 10.66 14.43 13.69
CA LYS A 90 10.93 15.82 14.04
C LYS A 90 11.66 15.87 15.37
N MET A 91 12.73 16.66 15.42
CA MET A 91 13.50 16.89 16.62
C MET A 91 13.37 18.35 17.05
N LYS A 92 13.25 18.58 18.36
CA LYS A 92 13.24 19.92 18.96
C LYS A 92 14.50 20.18 19.77
N SER A 93 15.22 19.13 20.16
CA SER A 93 16.43 19.22 21.00
C SER A 93 17.35 18.04 20.74
N PHE A 94 18.57 18.10 21.29
CA PHE A 94 19.50 16.98 21.23
C PHE A 94 19.01 15.73 21.94
N ASP A 95 18.19 15.88 22.99
CA ASP A 95 17.61 14.74 23.68
C ASP A 95 16.73 13.91 22.77
N ASP A 96 16.08 14.53 21.80
CA ASP A 96 15.27 13.83 20.82
C ASP A 96 16.11 12.91 19.94
N ILE A 97 17.39 13.22 19.72
CA ILE A 97 18.31 12.33 18.97
C ILE A 97 18.59 11.08 19.81
N ILE A 98 18.82 11.24 21.10
CA ILE A 98 19.12 10.12 22.00
C ILE A 98 17.90 9.22 22.15
N ASN A 99 16.71 9.80 22.30
CA ASN A 99 15.46 9.07 22.52
C ASN A 99 14.79 8.64 21.22
N GLY A 100 15.17 9.20 20.09
CA GLY A 100 14.55 8.94 18.80
C GLY A 100 14.62 7.48 18.37
N THR A 101 15.69 6.79 18.76
CA THR A 101 15.89 5.38 18.43
C THR A 101 14.77 4.50 18.99
N GLU A 102 14.29 4.79 20.17
CA GLU A 102 13.18 4.05 20.80
C GLU A 102 11.88 4.19 20.01
N LYS A 103 11.62 5.36 19.45
CA LYS A 103 10.43 5.60 18.62
C LYS A 103 10.49 4.89 17.28
N LEU A 104 11.68 4.67 16.74
CA LEU A 104 11.88 4.02 15.46
C LEU A 104 11.69 2.50 15.52
N VAL A 105 11.86 1.90 16.69
CA VAL A 105 11.73 0.46 16.87
C VAL A 105 10.28 -0.02 16.73
N ASN A 106 9.31 0.87 16.91
CA ASN A 106 7.88 0.55 16.96
C ASN A 106 7.12 0.88 15.65
N TYR A 107 7.82 1.13 14.58
CA TYR A 107 7.15 1.40 13.31
C TYR A 107 6.57 0.13 12.67
#